data_f54be6935ef34b3abd50f0e2f821ad93
#
_entry.id   f54be6935ef34b3abd50f0e2f821ad93
#
_cell.length_a   1.000
_cell.length_b   1.000
_cell.length_c   1.000
_cell.angle_alpha   90.00
_cell.angle_beta   90.00
_cell.angle_gamma   90.00
#
_symmetry.space_group_name_H-M   'P 1'
#
loop_
_entity.id
_entity.type
_entity.pdbx_description
1 polymer ?
#
loop_
_entity_poly.entity_id
_entity_poly.type
_entity_poly.pdbx_seq_one_letter_code
_entity_poly.pdbx_strand_id
1 'polypeptide(L)'
;MAKDHEDDDLSLHDLIEGPTRDLTSARAAALARIQARPASDDHEVDGTSGDPQAGQPHDQRGEGAGPEGRRRVELERLPASGALYRRALLGVVPGVGGRRGADVPGLELAVGGVAVDQRHLADYDRVCGFRLTDRLPATYLHVLGFPLSLRLMTSPGFPIPLTGVVHVANRITVRRPVEVGETVDFHTYAENLRPHERGRQLDVVLIGSIGGEEVWRGVSTYLGKERASGGGPRRDRGDRPAPPAFSAQWRVTPQVGTDYARVSGDHNPIHTSKLGARLFGFPRPIAHGMWSKARCLAALEPRLPEAYTVDVAFKLPVPLPSTVAFSASPVGDGWDFALHSARDGRPHLTGSVR
;
A
#
# COMPACT_ATOMS: atom_id res chain seq x y z
N MET A 1 -17.48 -17.90 36.98
CA MET A 1 -16.20 -17.23 37.02
C MET A 1 -15.79 -16.93 35.57
N ALA A 2 -16.18 -15.77 35.07
CA ALA A 2 -15.78 -15.27 33.74
C ALA A 2 -14.42 -14.59 33.90
N LYS A 3 -13.43 -15.02 33.12
CA LYS A 3 -12.15 -14.33 33.02
C LYS A 3 -12.35 -13.18 32.03
N ASP A 4 -12.36 -11.97 32.56
CA ASP A 4 -12.24 -10.74 31.78
C ASP A 4 -10.88 -10.75 31.07
N HIS A 5 -10.90 -10.90 29.75
CA HIS A 5 -9.76 -10.56 28.93
C HIS A 5 -9.80 -9.03 28.75
N GLU A 6 -8.99 -8.33 29.51
CA GLU A 6 -8.59 -6.96 29.18
C GLU A 6 -7.90 -6.98 27.81
N ASP A 7 -8.67 -6.64 26.77
CA ASP A 7 -8.13 -6.29 25.46
C ASP A 7 -7.36 -4.96 25.64
N ASP A 8 -6.04 -5.02 25.64
CA ASP A 8 -5.14 -3.86 25.59
C ASP A 8 -5.44 -3.05 24.33
N ASP A 9 -6.28 -2.04 24.47
CA ASP A 9 -6.77 -1.17 23.39
C ASP A 9 -5.73 -0.09 23.07
N LEU A 10 -4.64 -0.52 22.41
CA LEU A 10 -3.55 0.37 21.98
C LEU A 10 -4.04 1.31 20.87
N SER A 11 -3.93 2.61 21.10
CA SER A 11 -4.17 3.63 20.07
C SER A 11 -3.07 3.62 19.00
N LEU A 12 -3.30 4.24 17.83
CA LEU A 12 -2.21 4.44 16.85
C LEU A 12 -1.04 5.19 17.50
N HIS A 13 -1.34 6.06 18.45
CA HIS A 13 -0.38 6.76 19.28
C HIS A 13 0.43 5.77 20.15
N ASP A 14 -0.23 4.82 20.82
CA ASP A 14 0.43 3.79 21.63
C ASP A 14 1.23 2.79 20.76
N LEU A 15 0.74 2.49 19.57
CA LEU A 15 1.44 1.67 18.57
C LEU A 15 2.68 2.38 17.99
N ILE A 16 2.67 3.70 18.00
CA ILE A 16 3.74 4.55 17.49
C ILE A 16 4.74 4.92 18.60
N GLU A 17 4.30 5.08 19.84
CA GLU A 17 5.08 5.58 20.98
C GLU A 17 5.46 4.52 22.03
N GLY A 18 5.02 3.27 21.89
CA GLY A 18 5.38 2.20 22.82
C GLY A 18 6.91 2.02 22.95
N PRO A 19 7.43 1.68 24.15
CA PRO A 19 8.87 1.54 24.37
C PRO A 19 9.46 0.49 23.44
N THR A 20 10.46 0.88 22.66
CA THR A 20 11.26 -0.03 21.81
C THR A 20 12.04 -0.98 22.73
N ARG A 21 11.46 -2.13 23.04
CA ARG A 21 12.25 -3.26 23.56
C ARG A 21 13.27 -3.63 22.50
N ASP A 22 14.50 -3.92 22.93
CA ASP A 22 15.55 -4.41 22.04
C ASP A 22 15.14 -5.78 21.47
N LEU A 23 14.53 -5.76 20.29
CA LEU A 23 13.97 -6.92 19.61
C LEU A 23 14.85 -7.35 18.43
N THR A 24 16.09 -6.87 18.33
CA THR A 24 16.92 -7.05 17.12
C THR A 24 17.17 -8.53 16.82
N SER A 25 17.51 -9.33 17.83
CA SER A 25 17.73 -10.77 17.68
C SER A 25 16.43 -11.57 17.51
N ALA A 26 15.38 -11.21 18.24
CA ALA A 26 14.05 -11.82 18.10
C ALA A 26 13.41 -11.49 16.74
N ARG A 27 13.60 -10.27 16.21
CA ARG A 27 13.20 -9.86 14.87
C ARG A 27 13.91 -10.68 13.79
N ALA A 28 15.22 -10.88 13.90
CA ALA A 28 16.00 -11.66 12.93
C ALA A 28 15.54 -13.13 12.90
N ALA A 29 15.34 -13.77 14.06
CA ALA A 29 14.87 -15.15 14.14
C ALA A 29 13.43 -15.35 13.62
N ALA A 30 12.54 -14.38 13.85
CA ALA A 30 11.18 -14.43 13.37
C ALA A 30 11.09 -14.17 11.85
N LEU A 31 11.92 -13.29 11.30
CA LEU A 31 12.05 -13.07 9.86
C LEU A 31 12.56 -14.32 9.14
N ALA A 32 13.54 -15.03 9.71
CA ALA A 32 14.03 -16.30 9.18
C ALA A 32 12.92 -17.37 9.12
N ARG A 33 12.03 -17.43 10.13
CA ARG A 33 10.88 -18.36 10.13
C ARG A 33 9.82 -18.02 9.10
N ILE A 34 9.61 -16.73 8.82
CA ILE A 34 8.67 -16.28 7.76
C ILE A 34 9.21 -16.66 6.37
N GLN A 35 10.53 -16.60 6.17
CA GLN A 35 11.20 -16.95 4.92
C GLN A 35 11.26 -18.47 4.66
N ALA A 36 11.28 -19.29 5.72
CA ALA A 36 11.33 -20.75 5.61
C ALA A 36 9.98 -21.41 5.30
N ARG A 37 8.89 -20.65 5.17
CA ARG A 37 7.61 -21.20 4.75
C ARG A 37 7.61 -21.37 3.23
N PRO A 38 7.42 -22.61 2.68
CA PRO A 38 7.31 -22.82 1.25
C PRO A 38 6.10 -22.03 0.72
N ALA A 39 6.26 -21.38 -0.42
CA ALA A 39 5.15 -20.84 -1.18
C ALA A 39 4.25 -22.03 -1.54
N SER A 40 2.96 -21.94 -1.25
CA SER A 40 1.97 -22.92 -1.69
C SER A 40 2.00 -23.00 -3.22
N ASP A 41 2.07 -24.25 -3.70
CA ASP A 41 2.20 -24.66 -5.10
C ASP A 41 1.27 -23.88 -6.04
N ASP A 42 1.87 -23.09 -6.93
CA ASP A 42 1.25 -22.66 -8.17
C ASP A 42 1.55 -23.72 -9.21
N HIS A 43 0.50 -24.24 -9.84
CA HIS A 43 0.50 -25.33 -10.80
C HIS A 43 1.55 -25.15 -11.92
N GLU A 44 2.44 -26.11 -11.98
CA GLU A 44 3.41 -26.34 -13.04
C GLU A 44 2.68 -26.81 -14.31
N VAL A 45 2.88 -26.11 -15.41
CA VAL A 45 2.58 -26.62 -16.75
C VAL A 45 3.90 -27.06 -17.38
N ASP A 46 3.99 -28.32 -17.62
CA ASP A 46 5.11 -29.08 -18.18
C ASP A 46 5.55 -28.60 -19.58
N GLY A 47 6.85 -28.50 -19.82
CA GLY A 47 7.38 -28.16 -21.16
C GLY A 47 8.88 -28.05 -21.26
N THR A 48 9.57 -29.20 -21.36
CA THR A 48 10.86 -29.50 -22.06
C THR A 48 12.15 -28.75 -21.69
N SER A 49 13.10 -29.58 -21.36
CA SER A 49 14.54 -29.50 -21.13
C SER A 49 15.36 -28.57 -22.03
N GLY A 50 16.20 -27.74 -21.38
CA GLY A 50 17.33 -27.05 -21.98
C GLY A 50 18.20 -26.44 -20.86
N ASP A 51 19.45 -26.91 -20.81
CA ASP A 51 20.46 -26.61 -19.79
C ASP A 51 20.79 -25.10 -19.72
N PRO A 52 20.86 -24.46 -18.54
CA PRO A 52 21.12 -23.03 -18.45
C PRO A 52 22.56 -22.73 -18.03
N GLN A 53 23.31 -22.09 -18.90
CA GLN A 53 24.46 -21.28 -18.49
C GLN A 53 23.99 -20.07 -17.67
N ALA A 54 24.60 -19.87 -16.49
CA ALA A 54 24.34 -18.79 -15.58
C ALA A 54 24.75 -17.42 -16.19
N GLY A 55 23.76 -16.68 -16.72
CA GLY A 55 23.86 -15.29 -17.09
C GLY A 55 23.01 -14.46 -16.12
N GLN A 56 23.60 -13.45 -15.50
CA GLN A 56 22.85 -12.46 -14.71
C GLN A 56 21.83 -11.75 -15.63
N PRO A 57 20.56 -11.55 -15.22
CA PRO A 57 19.60 -10.86 -16.06
C PRO A 57 19.92 -9.35 -16.10
N HIS A 58 20.42 -8.85 -17.21
CA HIS A 58 20.37 -7.43 -17.57
C HIS A 58 18.95 -7.12 -18.07
N ASP A 59 18.10 -6.66 -17.15
CA ASP A 59 16.68 -6.35 -17.40
C ASP A 59 16.49 -4.83 -17.59
N GLN A 60 17.31 -4.20 -18.45
CA GLN A 60 17.25 -2.75 -18.71
C GLN A 60 17.26 -2.46 -20.22
N ARG A 61 16.20 -1.83 -20.72
CA ARG A 61 16.19 -1.21 -22.06
C ARG A 61 16.40 0.29 -21.89
N GLY A 62 17.51 0.82 -22.36
CA GLY A 62 17.78 2.24 -22.56
C GLY A 62 17.76 3.15 -21.32
N GLU A 63 18.81 3.91 -21.15
CA GLU A 63 18.85 5.05 -20.23
C GLU A 63 18.56 6.32 -21.03
N GLY A 64 17.55 7.12 -20.58
CA GLY A 64 17.20 8.42 -21.15
C GLY A 64 17.10 9.49 -20.06
N ALA A 65 17.21 10.77 -20.42
CA ALA A 65 16.86 11.85 -19.51
C ALA A 65 15.33 11.96 -19.42
N GLY A 66 14.76 11.69 -18.25
CA GLY A 66 13.35 11.93 -17.96
C GLY A 66 13.06 13.43 -17.75
N PRO A 67 11.77 13.81 -17.67
CA PRO A 67 11.38 15.17 -17.28
C PRO A 67 12.05 15.59 -15.96
N GLU A 68 12.43 16.85 -15.82
CA GLU A 68 13.08 17.41 -14.62
C GLU A 68 14.46 16.81 -14.26
N GLY A 69 15.22 16.27 -15.24
CA GLY A 69 16.58 15.81 -15.03
C GLY A 69 16.71 14.48 -14.27
N ARG A 70 15.60 13.71 -14.11
CA ARG A 70 15.67 12.37 -13.54
C ARG A 70 16.24 11.38 -14.56
N ARG A 71 17.06 10.44 -14.10
CA ARG A 71 17.50 9.31 -14.90
C ARG A 71 16.34 8.33 -15.10
N ARG A 72 15.86 8.20 -16.34
CA ARG A 72 14.79 7.26 -16.69
C ARG A 72 15.37 5.89 -17.02
N VAL A 73 14.79 4.86 -16.44
CA VAL A 73 15.11 3.44 -16.67
C VAL A 73 13.84 2.73 -17.12
N GLU A 74 13.87 2.23 -18.35
CA GLU A 74 12.79 1.44 -18.96
C GLU A 74 12.97 -0.02 -18.59
N LEU A 75 11.91 -0.64 -18.06
CA LEU A 75 11.88 -2.07 -17.74
C LEU A 75 11.12 -2.82 -18.84
N GLU A 76 11.58 -4.01 -19.18
CA GLU A 76 10.88 -4.86 -20.17
C GLU A 76 9.55 -5.38 -19.67
N ARG A 77 9.41 -5.54 -18.35
CA ARG A 77 8.21 -6.05 -17.68
C ARG A 77 8.11 -5.58 -16.24
N LEU A 78 6.93 -5.69 -15.68
CA LEU A 78 6.73 -5.42 -14.26
C LEU A 78 7.56 -6.39 -13.39
N PRO A 79 8.24 -5.87 -12.35
CA PRO A 79 9.02 -6.72 -11.44
C PRO A 79 8.11 -7.58 -10.56
N ALA A 80 8.59 -8.76 -10.16
CA ALA A 80 7.87 -9.63 -9.24
C ALA A 80 7.89 -9.07 -7.80
N SER A 81 6.75 -8.63 -7.27
CA SER A 81 6.62 -8.01 -5.93
C SER A 81 7.17 -8.90 -4.81
N GLY A 82 6.92 -10.22 -4.85
CA GLY A 82 7.40 -11.15 -3.83
C GLY A 82 8.93 -11.19 -3.69
N ALA A 83 9.67 -11.09 -4.80
CA ALA A 83 11.12 -11.02 -4.79
C ALA A 83 11.62 -9.69 -4.16
N LEU A 84 10.94 -8.58 -4.45
CA LEU A 84 11.27 -7.27 -3.88
C LEU A 84 11.03 -7.23 -2.36
N TYR A 85 9.91 -7.80 -1.88
CA TYR A 85 9.65 -7.91 -0.44
C TYR A 85 10.70 -8.76 0.28
N ARG A 86 11.08 -9.91 -0.28
CA ARG A 86 12.17 -10.75 0.29
C ARG A 86 13.47 -9.95 0.40
N ARG A 87 13.85 -9.22 -0.64
CA ARG A 87 15.06 -8.37 -0.62
C ARG A 87 14.96 -7.26 0.42
N ALA A 88 13.80 -6.60 0.55
CA ALA A 88 13.57 -5.55 1.54
C ALA A 88 13.66 -6.10 2.97
N LEU A 89 13.15 -7.31 3.24
CA LEU A 89 13.24 -7.98 4.53
C LEU A 89 14.69 -8.37 4.89
N LEU A 90 15.49 -8.79 3.92
CA LEU A 90 16.93 -9.05 4.11
C LEU A 90 17.69 -7.77 4.50
N GLY A 91 17.32 -6.63 3.93
CA GLY A 91 17.91 -5.31 4.26
C GLY A 91 17.63 -4.81 5.69
N VAL A 92 16.78 -5.51 6.47
CA VAL A 92 16.56 -5.21 7.91
C VAL A 92 17.65 -5.80 8.79
N VAL A 93 18.42 -6.78 8.29
CA VAL A 93 19.52 -7.39 9.03
C VAL A 93 20.64 -6.37 9.19
N PRO A 94 21.12 -6.08 10.41
CA PRO A 94 22.24 -5.17 10.63
C PRO A 94 23.47 -5.60 9.81
N GLY A 95 24.05 -4.65 9.07
CA GLY A 95 25.22 -4.89 8.22
C GLY A 95 24.93 -5.30 6.78
N VAL A 96 23.69 -5.62 6.42
CA VAL A 96 23.30 -6.03 5.05
C VAL A 96 22.57 -4.90 4.29
N GLY A 97 22.02 -3.90 5.00
CA GLY A 97 21.32 -2.76 4.40
C GLY A 97 22.27 -1.71 3.85
N GLY A 98 22.09 -1.28 2.60
CA GLY A 98 22.79 -0.14 2.01
C GLY A 98 22.51 1.17 2.78
N ARG A 99 23.40 2.18 2.63
CA ARG A 99 23.20 3.52 3.20
C ARG A 99 21.95 4.16 2.58
N ARG A 100 21.09 4.72 3.42
CA ARG A 100 19.94 5.49 2.98
C ARG A 100 20.39 6.83 2.39
N GLY A 101 19.73 7.26 1.33
CA GLY A 101 19.96 8.59 0.77
C GLY A 101 19.49 9.69 1.73
N ALA A 102 20.16 10.83 1.63
CA ALA A 102 19.71 12.05 2.30
C ALA A 102 18.49 12.65 1.59
N ASP A 103 18.36 12.38 0.28
CA ASP A 103 17.32 12.92 -0.60
C ASP A 103 16.65 11.81 -1.42
N VAL A 104 15.57 12.16 -2.15
CA VAL A 104 14.93 11.26 -3.11
C VAL A 104 15.88 10.91 -4.25
N PRO A 105 15.89 9.65 -4.74
CA PRO A 105 16.71 9.29 -5.88
C PRO A 105 16.22 10.05 -7.13
N GLY A 106 17.14 10.65 -7.89
CA GLY A 106 16.87 11.21 -9.21
C GLY A 106 16.62 10.11 -10.24
N LEU A 107 15.69 9.20 -9.96
CA LEU A 107 15.35 7.99 -10.71
C LEU A 107 13.87 7.97 -11.06
N GLU A 108 13.59 7.72 -12.33
CA GLU A 108 12.26 7.39 -12.85
C GLU A 108 12.31 5.98 -13.43
N LEU A 109 11.39 5.12 -13.02
CA LEU A 109 11.21 3.79 -13.59
C LEU A 109 9.98 3.79 -14.50
N ALA A 110 10.08 3.14 -15.65
CA ALA A 110 8.99 3.03 -16.59
C ALA A 110 8.83 1.60 -17.10
N VAL A 111 7.61 1.26 -17.53
CA VAL A 111 7.27 0.00 -18.19
C VAL A 111 6.11 0.26 -19.14
N GLY A 112 6.21 -0.21 -20.38
CA GLY A 112 5.18 -0.05 -21.38
C GLY A 112 4.32 -1.28 -21.57
N GLY A 113 3.10 -1.07 -22.14
CA GLY A 113 2.25 -2.14 -22.66
C GLY A 113 1.66 -3.08 -21.60
N VAL A 114 1.38 -2.60 -20.39
CA VAL A 114 0.79 -3.42 -19.33
C VAL A 114 -0.67 -3.73 -19.66
N ALA A 115 -0.95 -4.97 -20.02
CA ALA A 115 -2.30 -5.45 -20.29
C ALA A 115 -3.02 -5.87 -18.98
N VAL A 116 -4.34 -5.83 -19.04
CA VAL A 116 -5.20 -6.26 -17.93
C VAL A 116 -5.49 -7.76 -18.03
N ASP A 117 -5.19 -8.50 -16.99
CA ASP A 117 -5.71 -9.85 -16.82
C ASP A 117 -7.12 -9.78 -16.23
N GLN A 118 -8.11 -10.22 -17.01
CA GLN A 118 -9.53 -10.18 -16.62
C GLN A 118 -9.84 -11.02 -15.38
N ARG A 119 -9.15 -12.14 -15.18
CA ARG A 119 -9.33 -13.00 -13.99
C ARG A 119 -8.80 -12.27 -12.75
N HIS A 120 -7.64 -11.63 -12.87
CA HIS A 120 -7.06 -10.85 -11.80
C HIS A 120 -7.94 -9.63 -11.46
N LEU A 121 -8.51 -8.95 -12.46
CA LEU A 121 -9.47 -7.87 -12.25
C LEU A 121 -10.71 -8.37 -11.50
N ALA A 122 -11.32 -9.48 -11.94
CA ALA A 122 -12.49 -10.06 -11.28
C ALA A 122 -12.21 -10.47 -9.81
N ASP A 123 -11.02 -11.01 -9.54
CA ASP A 123 -10.60 -11.30 -8.17
C ASP A 123 -10.43 -10.02 -7.34
N TYR A 124 -9.84 -8.97 -7.92
CA TYR A 124 -9.71 -7.67 -7.27
C TYR A 124 -11.07 -7.05 -6.95
N ASP A 125 -12.00 -7.05 -7.92
CA ASP A 125 -13.34 -6.51 -7.77
C ASP A 125 -14.09 -7.23 -6.65
N ARG A 126 -14.01 -8.56 -6.62
CA ARG A 126 -14.59 -9.38 -5.55
C ARG A 126 -14.01 -9.04 -4.17
N VAL A 127 -12.69 -8.90 -4.05
CA VAL A 127 -12.02 -8.60 -2.77
C VAL A 127 -12.31 -7.19 -2.28
N CYS A 128 -12.45 -6.23 -3.19
CA CYS A 128 -12.73 -4.83 -2.86
C CYS A 128 -14.22 -4.50 -2.85
N GLY A 129 -15.06 -5.34 -3.47
CA GLY A 129 -16.52 -5.18 -3.57
C GLY A 129 -16.96 -4.22 -4.66
N PHE A 130 -16.19 -4.09 -5.73
CA PHE A 130 -16.61 -3.46 -6.98
C PHE A 130 -17.53 -4.39 -7.77
N ARG A 131 -18.29 -3.82 -8.68
CA ARG A 131 -19.07 -4.57 -9.67
C ARG A 131 -18.14 -4.98 -10.81
N LEU A 132 -18.34 -6.16 -11.35
CA LEU A 132 -17.65 -6.59 -12.55
C LEU A 132 -18.16 -5.80 -13.76
N THR A 133 -17.30 -4.96 -14.35
CA THR A 133 -17.58 -4.13 -15.50
C THR A 133 -16.36 -4.09 -16.42
N ASP A 134 -16.52 -3.56 -17.64
CA ASP A 134 -15.39 -3.37 -18.56
C ASP A 134 -14.52 -2.15 -18.18
N ARG A 135 -14.96 -1.30 -17.24
CA ARG A 135 -14.20 -0.15 -16.73
C ARG A 135 -13.36 -0.53 -15.53
N LEU A 136 -12.10 -0.17 -15.56
CA LEU A 136 -11.18 -0.45 -14.47
C LEU A 136 -11.45 0.47 -13.27
N PRO A 137 -11.57 -0.08 -12.04
CA PRO A 137 -11.57 0.74 -10.85
C PRO A 137 -10.29 1.58 -10.75
N ALA A 138 -10.39 2.85 -10.37
CA ALA A 138 -9.23 3.74 -10.26
C ALA A 138 -8.13 3.19 -9.34
N THR A 139 -8.51 2.45 -8.31
CA THR A 139 -7.59 1.79 -7.38
C THR A 139 -6.99 0.51 -7.94
N TYR A 140 -7.55 -0.09 -8.99
CA TYR A 140 -6.97 -1.22 -9.69
C TYR A 140 -5.74 -0.81 -10.51
N LEU A 141 -5.77 0.38 -11.15
CA LEU A 141 -4.59 0.95 -11.83
C LEU A 141 -3.42 1.15 -10.88
N HIS A 142 -3.69 1.54 -9.62
CA HIS A 142 -2.66 1.56 -8.57
C HIS A 142 -2.06 0.17 -8.34
N VAL A 143 -2.89 -0.87 -8.29
CA VAL A 143 -2.44 -2.26 -8.09
C VAL A 143 -1.60 -2.74 -9.28
N LEU A 144 -2.00 -2.46 -10.50
CA LEU A 144 -1.24 -2.82 -11.70
C LEU A 144 0.17 -2.21 -11.70
N GLY A 145 0.28 -0.93 -11.37
CA GLY A 145 1.56 -0.22 -11.35
C GLY A 145 2.34 -0.35 -10.03
N PHE A 146 1.75 -0.94 -8.97
CA PHE A 146 2.39 -1.05 -7.66
C PHE A 146 3.74 -1.79 -7.66
N PRO A 147 3.95 -2.87 -8.42
CA PRO A 147 5.26 -3.51 -8.51
C PRO A 147 6.38 -2.58 -8.97
N LEU A 148 6.08 -1.63 -9.86
CA LEU A 148 7.04 -0.62 -10.33
C LEU A 148 7.38 0.36 -9.19
N SER A 149 6.38 0.87 -8.46
CA SER A 149 6.59 1.72 -7.28
C SER A 149 7.37 0.99 -6.18
N LEU A 150 7.08 -0.27 -5.94
CA LEU A 150 7.80 -1.10 -4.97
C LEU A 150 9.26 -1.28 -5.38
N ARG A 151 9.55 -1.44 -6.68
CA ARG A 151 10.92 -1.51 -7.21
C ARG A 151 11.68 -0.20 -6.98
N LEU A 152 11.03 0.94 -7.16
CA LEU A 152 11.59 2.25 -6.83
C LEU A 152 11.89 2.37 -5.33
N MET A 153 10.94 2.03 -4.47
CA MET A 153 11.10 2.11 -3.01
C MET A 153 12.16 1.16 -2.45
N THR A 154 12.53 0.12 -3.20
CA THR A 154 13.61 -0.81 -2.85
C THR A 154 14.93 -0.52 -3.56
N SER A 155 15.03 0.60 -4.30
CA SER A 155 16.27 1.01 -4.97
C SER A 155 17.34 1.43 -3.96
N PRO A 156 18.64 1.25 -4.31
CA PRO A 156 19.73 1.74 -3.47
C PRO A 156 19.60 3.24 -3.20
N GLY A 157 19.82 3.65 -1.97
CA GLY A 157 19.75 5.07 -1.60
C GLY A 157 18.33 5.60 -1.38
N PHE A 158 17.27 4.80 -1.49
CA PHE A 158 15.92 5.27 -1.16
C PHE A 158 15.86 5.74 0.30
N PRO A 159 15.33 6.96 0.59
CA PRO A 159 15.53 7.61 1.90
C PRO A 159 14.71 6.99 3.04
N ILE A 160 13.63 6.28 2.73
CA ILE A 160 12.75 5.65 3.71
C ILE A 160 12.82 4.12 3.55
N PRO A 161 13.04 3.35 4.64
CA PRO A 161 13.03 1.90 4.55
C PRO A 161 11.61 1.38 4.29
N LEU A 162 11.45 0.42 3.38
CA LEU A 162 10.16 -0.22 3.13
C LEU A 162 9.57 -0.87 4.39
N THR A 163 10.44 -1.41 5.25
CA THR A 163 10.04 -2.04 6.52
C THR A 163 9.69 -0.98 7.57
N GLY A 164 8.44 -0.97 8.01
CA GLY A 164 7.92 0.01 8.96
C GLY A 164 7.49 1.34 8.34
N VAL A 165 7.49 1.45 7.01
CA VAL A 165 6.85 2.58 6.30
C VAL A 165 5.35 2.54 6.51
N VAL A 166 4.75 3.72 6.67
CA VAL A 166 3.30 3.89 6.83
C VAL A 166 2.75 4.69 5.64
N HIS A 167 1.75 4.15 4.97
CA HIS A 167 1.01 4.87 3.93
C HIS A 167 0.02 5.82 4.61
N VAL A 168 0.27 7.12 4.57
CA VAL A 168 -0.50 8.13 5.33
C VAL A 168 -1.52 8.89 4.49
N ALA A 169 -1.33 8.98 3.18
CA ALA A 169 -2.29 9.58 2.27
C ALA A 169 -2.14 9.00 0.85
N ASN A 170 -3.22 9.03 0.09
CA ASN A 170 -3.19 8.67 -1.32
C ASN A 170 -4.20 9.50 -2.11
N ARG A 171 -3.70 10.22 -3.13
CA ARG A 171 -4.49 10.92 -4.14
C ARG A 171 -4.50 10.12 -5.43
N ILE A 172 -5.66 9.95 -6.04
CA ILE A 172 -5.79 9.41 -7.40
C ILE A 172 -6.59 10.39 -8.23
N THR A 173 -6.06 10.76 -9.39
CA THR A 173 -6.75 11.55 -10.41
C THR A 173 -7.03 10.65 -11.62
N VAL A 174 -8.27 10.50 -11.99
CA VAL A 174 -8.76 9.84 -13.21
C VAL A 174 -9.14 10.92 -14.19
N ARG A 175 -8.50 10.94 -15.36
CA ARG A 175 -8.80 11.92 -16.41
C ARG A 175 -9.87 11.42 -17.35
N ARG A 176 -9.92 10.13 -17.57
CA ARG A 176 -10.97 9.38 -18.25
C ARG A 176 -11.03 7.94 -17.75
N PRO A 177 -12.14 7.23 -17.94
CA PRO A 177 -12.19 5.81 -17.71
C PRO A 177 -11.13 5.07 -18.52
N VAL A 178 -10.56 4.01 -17.95
CA VAL A 178 -9.71 3.04 -18.64
C VAL A 178 -10.48 1.73 -18.73
N GLU A 179 -10.48 1.11 -19.92
CA GLU A 179 -11.24 -0.11 -20.17
C GLU A 179 -10.34 -1.35 -20.22
N VAL A 180 -10.92 -2.51 -19.99
CA VAL A 180 -10.23 -3.81 -19.92
C VAL A 180 -9.39 -4.13 -21.16
N GLY A 181 -9.81 -3.66 -22.35
CA GLY A 181 -9.09 -3.88 -23.61
C GLY A 181 -7.88 -2.98 -23.84
N GLU A 182 -7.67 -1.99 -22.98
CA GLU A 182 -6.58 -1.03 -23.13
C GLU A 182 -5.30 -1.52 -22.43
N THR A 183 -4.15 -1.20 -23.02
CA THR A 183 -2.84 -1.39 -22.40
C THR A 183 -2.33 -0.07 -21.82
N VAL A 184 -1.75 -0.13 -20.62
CA VAL A 184 -1.32 1.06 -19.90
C VAL A 184 0.21 1.09 -19.80
N ASP A 185 0.81 2.22 -20.14
CA ASP A 185 2.21 2.51 -19.88
C ASP A 185 2.33 3.15 -18.51
N PHE A 186 3.14 2.58 -17.64
CA PHE A 186 3.37 3.14 -16.29
C PHE A 186 4.76 3.74 -16.16
N HIS A 187 4.84 4.88 -15.45
CA HIS A 187 6.09 5.36 -14.93
C HIS A 187 5.93 5.87 -13.49
N THR A 188 7.02 5.79 -12.71
CA THR A 188 7.02 6.13 -11.29
C THR A 188 8.30 6.80 -10.86
N TYR A 189 8.20 7.75 -9.97
CA TYR A 189 9.29 8.45 -9.32
C TYR A 189 8.92 8.88 -7.90
N ALA A 190 9.91 9.29 -7.12
CA ALA A 190 9.68 9.84 -5.78
C ALA A 190 10.01 11.34 -5.77
N GLU A 191 9.29 12.09 -4.93
CA GLU A 191 9.47 13.53 -4.76
C GLU A 191 9.07 13.99 -3.36
N ASN A 192 9.20 15.29 -3.09
CA ASN A 192 8.69 15.96 -1.89
C ASN A 192 9.15 15.31 -0.58
N LEU A 193 10.45 14.93 -0.48
CA LEU A 193 11.01 14.50 0.79
C LEU A 193 10.99 15.67 1.76
N ARG A 194 10.31 15.49 2.89
CA ARG A 194 10.09 16.55 3.87
C ARG A 194 10.14 16.01 5.30
N PRO A 195 10.57 16.82 6.27
CA PRO A 195 10.53 16.46 7.68
C PRO A 195 9.09 16.29 8.16
N HIS A 196 8.92 15.39 9.13
CA HIS A 196 7.68 15.17 9.86
C HIS A 196 8.03 14.92 11.34
N GLU A 197 7.15 15.26 12.28
CA GLU A 197 7.37 15.10 13.72
C GLU A 197 7.80 13.66 14.14
N ARG A 198 7.51 12.66 13.33
CA ARG A 198 7.80 11.24 13.55
C ARG A 198 8.83 10.66 12.59
N GLY A 199 9.54 11.48 11.84
CA GLY A 199 10.54 11.05 10.87
C GLY A 199 10.51 11.86 9.59
N ARG A 200 10.48 11.18 8.42
CA ARG A 200 10.44 11.83 7.11
C ARG A 200 9.28 11.32 6.28
N GLN A 201 8.67 12.22 5.51
CA GLN A 201 7.66 11.89 4.51
C GLN A 201 8.19 12.13 3.11
N LEU A 202 7.71 11.32 2.16
CA LEU A 202 7.88 11.56 0.73
C LEU A 202 6.64 11.11 -0.04
N ASP A 203 6.54 11.56 -1.27
CA ASP A 203 5.51 11.18 -2.19
C ASP A 203 6.08 10.25 -3.26
N VAL A 204 5.41 9.12 -3.53
CA VAL A 204 5.67 8.25 -4.67
C VAL A 204 4.56 8.50 -5.68
N VAL A 205 4.96 9.01 -6.83
CA VAL A 205 4.08 9.29 -7.96
C VAL A 205 4.09 8.10 -8.90
N LEU A 206 2.93 7.64 -9.30
CA LEU A 206 2.71 6.62 -10.32
C LEU A 206 1.76 7.19 -11.36
N ILE A 207 2.14 7.15 -12.62
CA ILE A 207 1.36 7.69 -13.73
C ILE A 207 1.05 6.57 -14.70
N GLY A 208 -0.19 6.49 -15.15
CA GLY A 208 -0.67 5.62 -16.20
C GLY A 208 -1.03 6.43 -17.44
N SER A 209 -0.44 6.07 -18.58
CA SER A 209 -0.68 6.69 -19.88
C SER A 209 -1.13 5.67 -20.90
N ILE A 210 -1.91 6.10 -21.89
CA ILE A 210 -2.36 5.29 -23.02
C ILE A 210 -2.13 6.11 -24.28
N GLY A 211 -1.38 5.56 -25.23
CA GLY A 211 -1.01 6.30 -26.45
C GLY A 211 -0.24 7.59 -26.19
N GLY A 212 0.51 7.68 -25.09
CA GLY A 212 1.25 8.86 -24.67
C GLY A 212 0.44 9.90 -23.88
N GLU A 213 -0.88 9.72 -23.74
CA GLU A 213 -1.75 10.60 -22.95
C GLU A 213 -1.87 10.11 -21.51
N GLU A 214 -1.65 10.98 -20.51
CA GLU A 214 -1.88 10.67 -19.10
C GLU A 214 -3.39 10.51 -18.85
N VAL A 215 -3.81 9.29 -18.53
CA VAL A 215 -5.21 8.97 -18.22
C VAL A 215 -5.46 8.81 -16.72
N TRP A 216 -4.38 8.50 -15.98
CA TRP A 216 -4.46 8.25 -14.55
C TRP A 216 -3.18 8.66 -13.83
N ARG A 217 -3.32 9.21 -12.63
CA ARG A 217 -2.21 9.57 -11.76
C ARG A 217 -2.52 9.19 -10.32
N GLY A 218 -1.60 8.48 -9.68
CA GLY A 218 -1.63 8.17 -8.26
C GLY A 218 -0.46 8.82 -7.52
N VAL A 219 -0.72 9.47 -6.39
CA VAL A 219 0.29 10.02 -5.48
C VAL A 219 0.10 9.37 -4.12
N SER A 220 1.09 8.60 -3.68
CA SER A 220 1.10 7.92 -2.39
C SER A 220 2.08 8.61 -1.45
N THR A 221 1.60 9.15 -0.34
CA THR A 221 2.45 9.74 0.69
C THR A 221 2.83 8.68 1.71
N TYR A 222 4.12 8.45 1.87
CA TYR A 222 4.69 7.50 2.82
C TYR A 222 5.44 8.21 3.94
N LEU A 223 5.26 7.72 5.17
CA LEU A 223 5.99 8.16 6.36
C LEU A 223 6.96 7.07 6.80
N GLY A 224 8.24 7.36 6.75
CA GLY A 224 9.30 6.57 7.37
C GLY A 224 9.53 7.07 8.78
N LYS A 225 9.35 6.20 9.77
CA LYS A 225 9.60 6.54 11.16
C LYS A 225 11.09 6.63 11.42
N GLU A 226 11.54 7.70 12.05
CA GLU A 226 12.85 7.82 12.67
C GLU A 226 12.69 7.67 14.18
N ARG A 227 13.72 7.18 14.87
CA ARG A 227 13.68 7.09 16.33
C ARG A 227 13.43 8.49 16.89
N ALA A 228 12.28 8.73 17.50
CA ALA A 228 12.01 9.97 18.19
C ALA A 228 12.91 10.05 19.43
N SER A 229 13.78 11.05 19.45
CA SER A 229 14.45 11.49 20.67
C SER A 229 13.47 12.42 21.41
N GLY A 230 12.63 11.86 22.27
CA GLY A 230 11.75 12.65 23.14
C GLY A 230 10.27 12.34 22.93
N GLY A 231 9.62 11.85 23.98
CA GLY A 231 8.17 11.67 24.02
C GLY A 231 7.45 13.01 23.98
N GLY A 232 6.67 13.24 22.92
CA GLY A 232 5.77 14.37 22.86
C GLY A 232 4.64 14.22 23.90
N PRO A 233 3.99 15.33 24.33
CA PRO A 233 2.93 15.29 25.33
C PRO A 233 1.76 14.41 24.83
N ARG A 234 1.32 13.49 25.69
CA ARG A 234 0.07 12.74 25.49
C ARG A 234 -1.06 13.73 25.27
N ARG A 235 -1.65 13.74 24.09
CA ARG A 235 -2.89 14.48 23.88
C ARG A 235 -3.97 13.87 24.76
N ASP A 236 -4.54 14.72 25.62
CA ASP A 236 -5.60 14.38 26.55
C ASP A 236 -6.77 13.67 25.82
N ARG A 237 -7.37 12.69 26.47
CA ARG A 237 -8.59 12.02 26.03
C ARG A 237 -9.77 12.98 26.22
N GLY A 238 -9.80 14.08 25.45
CA GLY A 238 -10.98 14.94 25.39
C GLY A 238 -12.22 14.14 24.96
N ASP A 239 -13.39 14.64 25.32
CA ASP A 239 -14.69 14.08 24.97
C ASP A 239 -14.70 13.62 23.51
N ARG A 240 -14.87 12.30 23.31
CA ARG A 240 -14.95 11.71 21.97
C ARG A 240 -16.30 12.13 21.38
N PRO A 241 -16.31 12.77 20.21
CA PRO A 241 -17.56 13.04 19.53
C PRO A 241 -18.28 11.72 19.27
N ALA A 242 -19.62 11.74 19.36
CA ALA A 242 -20.43 10.58 19.01
C ALA A 242 -20.04 10.08 17.61
N PRO A 243 -20.05 8.74 17.38
CA PRO A 243 -19.78 8.21 16.05
C PRO A 243 -20.70 8.88 15.03
N PRO A 244 -20.17 9.33 13.87
CA PRO A 244 -21.00 9.95 12.85
C PRO A 244 -22.06 8.96 12.36
N ALA A 245 -23.22 9.46 11.92
CA ALA A 245 -24.21 8.65 11.23
C ALA A 245 -23.52 7.91 10.06
N PHE A 246 -23.81 6.62 9.91
CA PHE A 246 -23.18 5.80 8.87
C PHE A 246 -24.23 5.35 7.83
N SER A 247 -23.77 5.19 6.58
CA SER A 247 -24.56 4.70 5.46
C SER A 247 -24.49 3.17 5.33
N ALA A 248 -23.40 2.55 5.81
CA ALA A 248 -23.21 1.10 5.78
C ALA A 248 -22.25 0.65 6.88
N GLN A 249 -22.39 -0.62 7.29
CA GLN A 249 -21.43 -1.31 8.14
C GLN A 249 -20.86 -2.53 7.44
N TRP A 250 -19.56 -2.78 7.61
CA TRP A 250 -18.89 -3.94 7.02
C TRP A 250 -18.13 -4.72 8.07
N ARG A 251 -18.34 -6.03 8.06
CA ARG A 251 -17.50 -6.95 8.82
C ARG A 251 -16.21 -7.21 8.03
N VAL A 252 -15.07 -6.85 8.60
CA VAL A 252 -13.76 -7.04 8.02
C VAL A 252 -13.13 -8.27 8.63
N THR A 253 -13.03 -9.35 7.86
CA THR A 253 -12.54 -10.65 8.33
C THR A 253 -11.01 -10.71 8.27
N PRO A 254 -10.34 -11.67 8.96
CA PRO A 254 -8.89 -11.85 8.85
C PRO A 254 -8.41 -12.13 7.42
N GLN A 255 -9.24 -12.77 6.60
CA GLN A 255 -8.95 -13.13 5.21
C GLN A 255 -8.73 -11.90 4.32
N VAL A 256 -9.32 -10.76 4.62
CA VAL A 256 -9.13 -9.52 3.85
C VAL A 256 -7.65 -9.17 3.68
N GLY A 257 -6.83 -9.39 4.72
CA GLY A 257 -5.40 -9.12 4.63
C GLY A 257 -4.70 -10.00 3.60
N THR A 258 -4.96 -11.30 3.60
CA THR A 258 -4.35 -12.26 2.66
C THR A 258 -4.94 -12.16 1.26
N ASP A 259 -6.26 -11.96 1.14
CA ASP A 259 -6.92 -11.84 -0.15
C ASP A 259 -6.48 -10.58 -0.90
N TYR A 260 -6.39 -9.44 -0.20
CA TYR A 260 -5.91 -8.22 -0.81
C TYR A 260 -4.40 -8.30 -1.13
N ALA A 261 -3.59 -8.92 -0.27
CA ALA A 261 -2.16 -9.15 -0.57
C ALA A 261 -1.97 -9.93 -1.88
N ARG A 262 -2.82 -10.94 -2.13
CA ARG A 262 -2.78 -11.77 -3.35
C ARG A 262 -3.08 -10.95 -4.61
N VAL A 263 -4.10 -10.09 -4.56
CA VAL A 263 -4.51 -9.29 -5.73
C VAL A 263 -3.74 -7.97 -5.88
N SER A 264 -3.11 -7.46 -4.83
CA SER A 264 -2.35 -6.21 -4.89
C SER A 264 -0.84 -6.40 -5.04
N GLY A 265 -0.34 -7.62 -4.75
CA GLY A 265 1.10 -7.86 -4.64
C GLY A 265 1.74 -7.22 -3.39
N ASP A 266 0.96 -6.60 -2.50
CA ASP A 266 1.46 -6.04 -1.24
C ASP A 266 1.50 -7.12 -0.15
N HIS A 267 2.61 -7.87 -0.12
CA HIS A 267 2.83 -8.96 0.82
C HIS A 267 3.48 -8.51 2.13
N ASN A 268 3.31 -7.26 2.55
CA ASN A 268 3.85 -6.79 3.82
C ASN A 268 3.29 -7.64 4.98
N PRO A 269 4.16 -8.27 5.80
CA PRO A 269 3.73 -9.20 6.86
C PRO A 269 2.79 -8.61 7.92
N ILE A 270 2.72 -7.28 8.02
CA ILE A 270 1.77 -6.62 8.95
C ILE A 270 0.30 -6.90 8.61
N HIS A 271 0.02 -7.29 7.36
CA HIS A 271 -1.33 -7.56 6.86
C HIS A 271 -1.70 -9.04 6.88
N THR A 272 -0.70 -9.91 6.76
CA THR A 272 -0.92 -11.34 6.48
C THR A 272 -0.54 -12.28 7.62
N SER A 273 0.21 -11.80 8.62
CA SER A 273 0.76 -12.63 9.68
C SER A 273 0.64 -11.99 11.05
N LYS A 274 0.11 -12.73 12.04
CA LYS A 274 0.08 -12.28 13.45
C LYS A 274 1.49 -12.00 13.99
N LEU A 275 2.45 -12.86 13.64
CA LEU A 275 3.84 -12.68 14.06
C LEU A 275 4.46 -11.46 13.37
N GLY A 276 4.23 -11.31 12.05
CA GLY A 276 4.69 -10.14 11.31
C GLY A 276 4.11 -8.84 11.86
N ALA A 277 2.81 -8.79 12.13
CA ALA A 277 2.17 -7.63 12.72
C ALA A 277 2.83 -7.24 14.06
N ARG A 278 3.03 -8.21 14.98
CA ARG A 278 3.65 -7.96 16.29
C ARG A 278 5.10 -7.47 16.19
N LEU A 279 5.87 -7.96 15.23
CA LEU A 279 7.25 -7.51 14.99
C LEU A 279 7.33 -6.02 14.61
N PHE A 280 6.28 -5.51 13.96
CA PHE A 280 6.18 -4.11 13.56
C PHE A 280 5.31 -3.26 14.50
N GLY A 281 4.99 -3.78 15.71
CA GLY A 281 4.31 -3.05 16.78
C GLY A 281 2.79 -3.07 16.70
N PHE A 282 2.19 -3.92 15.85
CA PHE A 282 0.74 -4.11 15.80
C PHE A 282 0.33 -5.36 16.60
N PRO A 283 -0.66 -5.30 17.50
CA PRO A 283 -1.07 -6.47 18.30
C PRO A 283 -1.66 -7.59 17.44
N ARG A 284 -2.21 -7.26 16.27
CA ARG A 284 -2.80 -8.18 15.28
C ARG A 284 -2.65 -7.64 13.87
N PRO A 285 -2.87 -8.47 12.82
CA PRO A 285 -2.85 -7.99 11.45
C PRO A 285 -3.82 -6.84 11.23
N ILE A 286 -3.49 -5.97 10.28
CA ILE A 286 -4.29 -4.81 9.90
C ILE A 286 -4.66 -4.89 8.42
N ALA A 287 -5.81 -4.34 8.03
CA ALA A 287 -6.15 -4.22 6.62
C ALA A 287 -5.21 -3.23 5.90
N HIS A 288 -5.00 -3.46 4.60
CA HIS A 288 -4.27 -2.50 3.77
C HIS A 288 -5.05 -1.18 3.66
N GLY A 289 -4.35 -0.06 3.71
CA GLY A 289 -4.98 1.25 3.52
C GLY A 289 -5.67 1.35 2.15
N MET A 290 -5.02 0.85 1.10
CA MET A 290 -5.58 0.87 -0.25
C MET A 290 -6.79 -0.04 -0.42
N TRP A 291 -6.90 -1.16 0.32
CA TRP A 291 -8.14 -1.92 0.41
C TRP A 291 -9.27 -1.07 1.01
N SER A 292 -8.98 -0.36 2.10
CA SER A 292 -9.98 0.49 2.75
C SER A 292 -10.47 1.60 1.80
N LYS A 293 -9.55 2.23 1.05
CA LYS A 293 -9.89 3.21 0.00
C LYS A 293 -10.76 2.57 -1.10
N ALA A 294 -10.32 1.42 -1.64
CA ALA A 294 -11.04 0.69 -2.68
C ALA A 294 -12.46 0.31 -2.24
N ARG A 295 -12.62 -0.19 -1.01
CA ARG A 295 -13.92 -0.57 -0.44
C ARG A 295 -14.87 0.63 -0.29
N CYS A 296 -14.35 1.81 0.09
CA CYS A 296 -15.14 3.04 0.14
C CYS A 296 -15.56 3.48 -1.27
N LEU A 297 -14.66 3.44 -2.26
CA LEU A 297 -14.98 3.80 -3.64
C LEU A 297 -15.97 2.82 -4.27
N ALA A 298 -15.86 1.53 -3.99
CA ALA A 298 -16.83 0.53 -4.44
C ALA A 298 -18.26 0.83 -3.93
N ALA A 299 -18.40 1.39 -2.73
CA ALA A 299 -19.70 1.83 -2.21
C ALA A 299 -20.23 3.11 -2.91
N LEU A 300 -19.35 3.91 -3.51
CA LEU A 300 -19.68 5.12 -4.26
C LEU A 300 -19.70 4.88 -5.78
N GLU A 301 -19.30 3.72 -6.26
CA GLU A 301 -19.06 3.43 -7.68
C GLU A 301 -20.18 3.92 -8.62
N PRO A 302 -21.48 3.70 -8.34
CA PRO A 302 -22.56 4.17 -9.24
C PRO A 302 -22.71 5.69 -9.31
N ARG A 303 -22.00 6.42 -8.48
CA ARG A 303 -22.09 7.88 -8.30
C ARG A 303 -20.82 8.60 -8.65
N LEU A 304 -19.78 7.88 -9.05
CA LEU A 304 -18.51 8.47 -9.46
C LEU A 304 -18.65 9.02 -10.88
N PRO A 305 -18.18 10.26 -11.15
CA PRO A 305 -18.10 10.77 -12.52
C PRO A 305 -17.04 10.02 -13.34
N GLU A 306 -16.96 10.27 -14.62
CA GLU A 306 -15.95 9.64 -15.50
C GLU A 306 -14.55 10.16 -15.23
N ALA A 307 -14.42 11.47 -14.98
CA ALA A 307 -13.18 12.12 -14.57
C ALA A 307 -13.35 12.67 -13.15
N TYR A 308 -12.42 12.37 -12.26
CA TYR A 308 -12.46 12.81 -10.88
C TYR A 308 -11.10 12.70 -10.18
N THR A 309 -10.98 13.40 -9.08
CA THR A 309 -9.88 13.21 -8.13
C THR A 309 -10.43 12.66 -6.82
N VAL A 310 -9.82 11.61 -6.30
CA VAL A 310 -10.12 11.09 -4.96
C VAL A 310 -8.91 11.25 -4.05
N ASP A 311 -9.08 12.04 -2.99
CA ASP A 311 -8.11 12.22 -1.91
C ASP A 311 -8.50 11.39 -0.70
N VAL A 312 -7.51 10.72 -0.08
CA VAL A 312 -7.70 9.94 1.14
C VAL A 312 -6.56 10.20 2.11
N ALA A 313 -6.91 10.47 3.37
CA ALA A 313 -5.99 10.46 4.50
C ALA A 313 -6.26 9.22 5.36
N PHE A 314 -5.24 8.36 5.51
CA PHE A 314 -5.30 7.21 6.41
C PHE A 314 -5.01 7.67 7.85
N LYS A 315 -5.88 7.33 8.80
CA LYS A 315 -5.82 7.75 10.20
C LYS A 315 -5.32 6.59 11.09
N LEU A 316 -6.21 5.77 11.57
CA LEU A 316 -5.89 4.61 12.38
C LEU A 316 -5.93 3.33 11.55
N PRO A 317 -5.07 2.34 11.81
CA PRO A 317 -5.17 1.06 11.12
C PRO A 317 -6.52 0.38 11.42
N VAL A 318 -7.02 -0.40 10.46
CA VAL A 318 -8.18 -1.27 10.65
C VAL A 318 -7.68 -2.63 11.13
N PRO A 319 -7.84 -2.99 12.43
CA PRO A 319 -7.37 -4.28 12.93
C PRO A 319 -8.24 -5.42 12.41
N LEU A 320 -7.64 -6.60 12.19
CA LEU A 320 -8.34 -7.78 11.69
C LEU A 320 -8.50 -8.85 12.79
N PRO A 321 -9.74 -9.36 13.04
CA PRO A 321 -11.02 -8.89 12.50
C PRO A 321 -11.52 -7.61 13.15
N SER A 322 -12.44 -6.89 12.47
CA SER A 322 -13.19 -5.77 13.05
C SER A 322 -14.52 -5.53 12.31
N THR A 323 -15.32 -4.61 12.82
CA THR A 323 -16.46 -4.04 12.11
C THR A 323 -16.22 -2.56 11.92
N VAL A 324 -16.39 -2.08 10.69
CA VAL A 324 -16.21 -0.67 10.33
C VAL A 324 -17.53 -0.07 9.85
N ALA A 325 -17.70 1.22 10.09
CA ALA A 325 -18.83 2.02 9.67
C ALA A 325 -18.38 2.99 8.56
N PHE A 326 -19.08 2.96 7.45
CA PHE A 326 -18.85 3.85 6.30
C PHE A 326 -19.90 4.95 6.29
N SER A 327 -19.48 6.18 6.09
CA SER A 327 -20.34 7.34 5.87
C SER A 327 -19.93 8.07 4.61
N ALA A 328 -20.91 8.59 3.87
CA ALA A 328 -20.68 9.44 2.71
C ALA A 328 -21.76 10.51 2.65
N SER A 329 -21.37 11.72 2.30
CA SER A 329 -22.24 12.88 2.13
C SER A 329 -21.91 13.59 0.84
N PRO A 330 -22.91 14.01 0.02
CA PRO A 330 -22.68 14.83 -1.16
C PRO A 330 -22.17 16.20 -0.77
N VAL A 331 -21.19 16.72 -1.52
CA VAL A 331 -20.64 18.08 -1.35
C VAL A 331 -20.38 18.68 -2.75
N GLY A 332 -21.20 19.63 -3.16
CA GLY A 332 -21.22 20.08 -4.56
C GLY A 332 -21.49 18.91 -5.50
N ASP A 333 -20.69 18.79 -6.55
CA ASP A 333 -20.76 17.68 -7.51
C ASP A 333 -19.97 16.42 -7.06
N GLY A 334 -19.41 16.45 -5.85
CA GLY A 334 -18.57 15.39 -5.32
C GLY A 334 -19.11 14.77 -4.04
N TRP A 335 -18.22 14.08 -3.32
CA TRP A 335 -18.52 13.35 -2.11
C TRP A 335 -17.45 13.53 -1.06
N ASP A 336 -17.83 13.75 0.18
CA ASP A 336 -16.99 13.49 1.34
C ASP A 336 -17.37 12.14 1.94
N PHE A 337 -16.37 11.37 2.32
CA PHE A 337 -16.60 10.05 2.91
C PHE A 337 -15.61 9.72 4.01
N ALA A 338 -16.00 8.80 4.88
CA ALA A 338 -15.17 8.36 5.97
C ALA A 338 -15.42 6.90 6.34
N LEU A 339 -14.40 6.28 6.92
CA LEU A 339 -14.45 4.95 7.49
C LEU A 339 -14.04 5.03 8.96
N HIS A 340 -14.89 4.52 9.86
CA HIS A 340 -14.70 4.56 11.30
C HIS A 340 -14.81 3.16 11.89
N SER A 341 -14.23 2.96 13.06
CA SER A 341 -14.54 1.79 13.89
C SER A 341 -16.01 1.84 14.30
N ALA A 342 -16.77 0.79 14.00
CA ALA A 342 -18.17 0.69 14.40
C ALA A 342 -18.34 0.56 15.93
N ARG A 343 -17.30 0.15 16.64
CA ARG A 343 -17.31 -0.05 18.09
C ARG A 343 -17.21 1.27 18.86
N ASP A 344 -16.31 2.16 18.45
CA ASP A 344 -15.92 3.32 19.24
C ASP A 344 -15.80 4.62 18.43
N GLY A 345 -16.19 4.61 17.14
CA GLY A 345 -16.21 5.78 16.27
C GLY A 345 -14.83 6.31 15.87
N ARG A 346 -13.73 5.65 16.23
CA ARG A 346 -12.39 6.11 15.85
C ARG A 346 -12.18 6.11 14.34
N PRO A 347 -11.59 7.17 13.76
CA PRO A 347 -11.44 7.29 12.32
C PRO A 347 -10.33 6.38 11.79
N HIS A 348 -10.63 5.56 10.79
CA HIS A 348 -9.67 4.79 10.04
C HIS A 348 -9.22 5.51 8.77
N LEU A 349 -10.14 6.21 8.11
CA LEU A 349 -9.92 6.90 6.87
C LEU A 349 -10.89 8.06 6.73
N THR A 350 -10.42 9.17 6.13
CA THR A 350 -11.27 10.25 5.62
C THR A 350 -10.89 10.52 4.18
N GLY A 351 -11.86 10.82 3.33
CA GLY A 351 -11.60 11.09 1.92
C GLY A 351 -12.64 11.97 1.28
N SER A 352 -12.32 12.44 0.08
CA SER A 352 -13.21 13.21 -0.77
C SER A 352 -13.06 12.80 -2.24
N VAL A 353 -14.15 12.91 -2.99
CA VAL A 353 -14.19 12.84 -4.46
C VAL A 353 -14.60 14.20 -4.97
N ARG A 354 -13.87 14.73 -5.95
CA ARG A 354 -14.14 16.00 -6.63
C ARG A 354 -13.97 15.85 -8.12
#